data_e6a617f3f4edd680b04713391a33efeb
#
_entry.id   e6a617f3f4edd680b04713391a33efeb
#
_cell.length_a   1.000
_cell.length_b   1.000
_cell.length_c   1.000
_cell.angle_alpha   90.00
_cell.angle_beta   90.00
_cell.angle_gamma   90.00
#
_symmetry.space_group_name_H-M   'P 1'
#
loop_
_entity.id
_entity.type
_entity.pdbx_description
1 polymer ?
#
loop_
_entity_poly.entity_id
_entity_poly.type
_entity_poly.pdbx_seq_one_letter_code
_entity_poly.pdbx_strand_id
1 'polypeptide(L)'
;MSDAPTIDERYSRANNASDLTVKADIRSDADVLIAAGLSPGILGHALIRLYGEWDAAAKPTFITQTDATLLYGRLKSLQRVLGIISEYLTAKGEGKPLIGAKALVMYWLDDRCQPCGGRGALVMAGAPVLGRVCKACGGNKKRVAPLGDLGRRTLNMMDNSVDHARRSMSKRLRNTR
;
A
#
# COMPACT_ATOMS: atom_id res chain seq x y z
N MET A 1 -5.43 -0.25 -27.20
CA MET A 1 -5.16 1.12 -26.71
C MET A 1 -4.46 0.96 -25.39
N SER A 2 -3.19 1.33 -25.30
CA SER A 2 -2.48 1.27 -24.01
C SER A 2 -2.91 2.46 -23.17
N ASP A 3 -3.50 2.20 -22.01
CA ASP A 3 -3.83 3.26 -21.06
C ASP A 3 -2.55 4.01 -20.63
N ALA A 4 -2.64 5.33 -20.56
CA ALA A 4 -1.51 6.15 -20.10
C ALA A 4 -1.20 5.77 -18.64
N PRO A 5 0.10 5.63 -18.26
CA PRO A 5 0.48 5.20 -16.93
C PRO A 5 -0.03 6.17 -15.87
N THR A 6 -0.54 5.63 -14.77
CA THR A 6 -1.01 6.38 -13.61
C THR A 6 0.12 7.15 -12.94
N ILE A 7 -0.21 8.13 -12.08
CA ILE A 7 0.80 8.89 -11.34
C ILE A 7 1.60 7.99 -10.38
N ASP A 8 0.99 6.96 -9.86
CA ASP A 8 1.63 5.99 -8.96
C ASP A 8 2.64 5.13 -9.71
N GLU A 9 2.27 4.61 -10.88
CA GLU A 9 3.17 3.85 -11.74
C GLU A 9 4.34 4.70 -12.19
N ARG A 10 4.09 5.95 -12.58
CA ARG A 10 5.17 6.89 -12.94
C ARG A 10 6.08 7.18 -11.75
N TYR A 11 5.54 7.39 -10.56
CA TYR A 11 6.33 7.65 -9.36
C TYR A 11 7.13 6.42 -8.93
N SER A 12 6.53 5.22 -8.96
CA SER A 12 7.23 3.97 -8.67
C SER A 12 8.35 3.70 -9.66
N ARG A 13 8.10 3.93 -10.96
CA ARG A 13 9.13 3.81 -12.01
C ARG A 13 10.26 4.80 -11.78
N ALA A 14 9.95 6.07 -11.53
CA ALA A 14 10.94 7.11 -11.30
C ALA A 14 11.84 6.84 -10.10
N ASN A 15 11.31 6.24 -9.03
CA ASN A 15 12.13 5.85 -7.87
C ASN A 15 13.11 4.71 -8.16
N ASN A 16 12.89 3.93 -9.22
CA ASN A 16 13.73 2.82 -9.62
C ASN A 16 14.53 3.12 -10.91
N ALA A 17 14.39 4.33 -11.47
CA ALA A 17 15.09 4.72 -12.70
C ALA A 17 16.58 4.86 -12.44
N SER A 18 17.39 4.29 -13.34
CA SER A 18 18.86 4.45 -13.36
C SER A 18 19.30 5.72 -14.09
N ASP A 19 18.42 6.28 -14.94
CA ASP A 19 18.65 7.51 -15.69
C ASP A 19 17.59 8.56 -15.32
N LEU A 20 18.04 9.67 -14.76
CA LEU A 20 17.22 10.82 -14.37
C LEU A 20 17.51 12.04 -15.25
N THR A 21 17.89 11.84 -16.49
CA THR A 21 18.17 12.92 -17.43
C THR A 21 16.91 13.77 -17.66
N VAL A 22 17.02 15.07 -17.46
CA VAL A 22 15.94 16.02 -17.71
C VAL A 22 15.94 16.38 -19.20
N LYS A 23 14.85 16.10 -19.90
CA LYS A 23 14.63 16.52 -21.29
C LYS A 23 13.63 17.67 -21.31
N ALA A 24 14.00 18.77 -21.97
CA ALA A 24 13.22 20.01 -21.96
C ALA A 24 11.78 19.85 -22.50
N ASP A 25 11.58 18.95 -23.46
CA ASP A 25 10.30 18.81 -24.18
C ASP A 25 9.43 17.64 -23.69
N ILE A 26 9.95 16.77 -22.80
CA ILE A 26 9.25 15.56 -22.36
C ILE A 26 9.33 15.48 -20.84
N ARG A 27 8.19 15.30 -20.19
CA ARG A 27 8.14 15.04 -18.75
C ARG A 27 8.87 13.76 -18.41
N SER A 28 10.03 13.92 -17.79
CA SER A 28 10.92 12.84 -17.41
C SER A 28 10.56 12.24 -16.04
N ASP A 29 11.21 11.15 -15.69
CA ASP A 29 11.09 10.57 -14.34
C ASP A 29 11.66 11.53 -13.27
N ALA A 30 12.65 12.37 -13.62
CA ALA A 30 13.15 13.42 -12.75
C ALA A 30 12.07 14.43 -12.36
N ASP A 31 11.21 14.87 -13.30
CA ASP A 31 10.11 15.80 -13.01
C ASP A 31 9.11 15.22 -12.02
N VAL A 32 8.85 13.91 -12.12
CA VAL A 32 7.96 13.21 -11.17
C VAL A 32 8.57 13.20 -9.77
N LEU A 33 9.88 12.94 -9.63
CA LEU A 33 10.58 12.98 -8.34
C LEU A 33 10.64 14.38 -7.75
N ILE A 34 10.89 15.40 -8.58
CA ILE A 34 10.86 16.81 -8.16
C ILE A 34 9.45 17.18 -7.68
N ALA A 35 8.41 16.84 -8.44
CA ALA A 35 7.03 17.09 -8.06
C ALA A 35 6.67 16.41 -6.73
N ALA A 36 7.14 15.20 -6.50
CA ALA A 36 6.97 14.48 -5.25
C ALA A 36 7.73 15.15 -4.10
N GLY A 37 8.99 15.52 -4.31
CA GLY A 37 9.82 16.19 -3.29
C GLY A 37 9.26 17.54 -2.84
N LEU A 38 8.63 18.27 -3.74
CA LEU A 38 7.99 19.55 -3.46
C LEU A 38 6.56 19.44 -2.94
N SER A 39 5.96 18.25 -2.96
CA SER A 39 4.59 18.03 -2.51
C SER A 39 4.55 17.77 -1.00
N PRO A 40 3.57 18.35 -0.26
CA PRO A 40 3.39 18.05 1.15
C PRO A 40 2.86 16.63 1.35
N GLY A 41 3.14 16.06 2.53
CA GLY A 41 2.55 14.78 2.93
C GLY A 41 3.50 13.59 2.83
N ILE A 42 4.42 13.50 3.79
CA ILE A 42 5.43 12.43 3.88
C ILE A 42 4.79 11.04 3.88
N LEU A 43 3.66 10.87 4.57
CA LEU A 43 2.97 9.57 4.68
C LEU A 43 2.44 9.09 3.32
N GLY A 44 1.78 9.98 2.56
CA GLY A 44 1.19 9.60 1.28
C GLY A 44 2.22 9.11 0.28
N HIS A 45 3.35 9.79 0.16
CA HIS A 45 4.46 9.35 -0.71
C HIS A 45 5.09 8.04 -0.24
N ALA A 46 5.26 7.87 1.08
CA ALA A 46 5.79 6.62 1.63
C ALA A 46 4.84 5.44 1.39
N LEU A 47 3.53 5.65 1.47
CA LEU A 47 2.51 4.65 1.17
C LEU A 47 2.47 4.27 -0.31
N ILE A 48 2.55 5.23 -1.23
CA ILE A 48 2.60 4.96 -2.67
C ILE A 48 3.84 4.12 -3.00
N ARG A 49 5.01 4.47 -2.45
CA ARG A 49 6.22 3.68 -2.60
C ARG A 49 6.07 2.27 -2.05
N LEU A 50 5.55 2.16 -0.83
CA LEU A 50 5.35 0.88 -0.16
C LEU A 50 4.42 -0.02 -0.97
N TYR A 51 3.37 0.54 -1.56
CA TYR A 51 2.46 -0.22 -2.42
C TYR A 51 3.17 -0.73 -3.68
N GLY A 52 3.97 0.09 -4.34
CA GLY A 52 4.78 -0.33 -5.49
C GLY A 52 5.82 -1.40 -5.13
N GLU A 53 6.49 -1.26 -3.97
CA GLU A 53 7.42 -2.28 -3.45
C GLU A 53 6.69 -3.60 -3.15
N TRP A 54 5.48 -3.53 -2.56
CA TRP A 54 4.64 -4.68 -2.27
C TRP A 54 4.17 -5.38 -3.53
N ASP A 55 3.76 -4.65 -4.56
CA ASP A 55 3.26 -5.20 -5.83
C ASP A 55 4.37 -5.87 -6.63
N ALA A 56 5.57 -5.31 -6.62
CA ALA A 56 6.75 -5.87 -7.26
C ALA A 56 7.35 -7.08 -6.50
N ALA A 57 7.01 -7.25 -5.21
CA ALA A 57 7.55 -8.35 -4.42
C ALA A 57 6.90 -9.68 -4.78
N ALA A 58 7.72 -10.74 -4.91
CA ALA A 58 7.21 -12.10 -5.01
C ALA A 58 6.45 -12.46 -3.73
N LYS A 59 5.13 -12.64 -3.85
CA LYS A 59 4.25 -12.99 -2.73
C LYS A 59 4.18 -14.51 -2.61
N PRO A 60 4.66 -15.13 -1.52
CA PRO A 60 4.51 -16.56 -1.33
C PRO A 60 3.03 -16.93 -1.17
N THR A 61 2.64 -18.07 -1.72
CA THR A 61 1.26 -18.57 -1.66
C THR A 61 0.82 -18.86 -0.22
N PHE A 62 1.78 -19.29 0.61
CA PHE A 62 1.62 -19.48 2.05
C PHE A 62 2.73 -18.71 2.76
N ILE A 63 2.37 -17.79 3.62
CA ILE A 63 3.33 -16.97 4.36
C ILE A 63 3.66 -17.69 5.66
N THR A 64 4.82 -18.30 5.73
CA THR A 64 5.43 -18.70 7.00
C THR A 64 5.97 -17.46 7.73
N GLN A 65 6.26 -17.60 9.04
CA GLN A 65 6.86 -16.50 9.81
C GLN A 65 8.21 -16.03 9.20
N THR A 66 8.99 -16.96 8.68
CA THR A 66 10.27 -16.69 8.02
C THR A 66 10.05 -15.94 6.69
N ASP A 67 9.09 -16.37 5.88
CA ASP A 67 8.77 -15.71 4.60
C ASP A 67 8.27 -14.28 4.84
N ALA A 68 7.45 -14.07 5.86
CA ALA A 68 6.98 -12.75 6.25
C ALA A 68 8.16 -11.83 6.65
N THR A 69 9.12 -12.33 7.42
CA THR A 69 10.29 -11.56 7.83
C THR A 69 11.15 -11.17 6.62
N LEU A 70 11.38 -12.10 5.70
CA LEU A 70 12.14 -11.85 4.47
C LEU A 70 11.41 -10.85 3.55
N LEU A 71 10.09 -11.00 3.40
CA LEU A 71 9.27 -10.08 2.62
C LEU A 71 9.34 -8.66 3.20
N TYR A 72 9.16 -8.52 4.52
CA TYR A 72 9.23 -7.21 5.18
C TYR A 72 10.61 -6.57 5.09
N GLY A 73 11.69 -7.36 5.11
CA GLY A 73 13.05 -6.88 4.91
C GLY A 73 13.31 -6.29 3.52
N ARG A 74 12.53 -6.68 2.51
CA ARG A 74 12.61 -6.15 1.14
C ARG A 74 11.84 -4.84 0.94
N LEU A 75 10.89 -4.52 1.82
CA LEU A 75 10.07 -3.32 1.72
C LEU A 75 10.77 -2.12 2.37
N LYS A 76 11.54 -1.38 1.58
CA LYS A 76 12.39 -0.26 2.07
C LYS A 76 11.57 0.85 2.74
N SER A 77 10.36 1.12 2.24
CA SER A 77 9.48 2.16 2.75
C SER A 77 8.70 1.74 4.00
N LEU A 78 8.67 0.45 4.34
CA LEU A 78 7.84 -0.11 5.40
C LEU A 78 8.17 0.51 6.77
N GLN A 79 9.44 0.60 7.14
CA GLN A 79 9.85 1.11 8.46
C GLN A 79 9.40 2.55 8.67
N ARG A 80 9.50 3.39 7.63
CA ARG A 80 9.05 4.78 7.67
C ARG A 80 7.54 4.87 7.87
N VAL A 81 6.77 4.07 7.13
CA VAL A 81 5.30 4.02 7.28
C VAL A 81 4.92 3.54 8.66
N LEU A 82 5.55 2.48 9.17
CA LEU A 82 5.28 1.95 10.50
C LEU A 82 5.59 2.98 11.60
N GLY A 83 6.68 3.74 11.47
CA GLY A 83 7.01 4.82 12.41
C GLY A 83 5.89 5.86 12.48
N ILE A 84 5.49 6.43 11.34
CA ILE A 84 4.45 7.47 11.29
C ILE A 84 3.11 6.96 11.83
N ILE A 85 2.69 5.75 11.43
CA ILE A 85 1.42 5.17 11.91
C ILE A 85 1.50 4.84 13.41
N SER A 86 2.64 4.34 13.89
CA SER A 86 2.85 4.05 15.31
C SER A 86 2.77 5.33 16.16
N GLU A 87 3.39 6.43 15.74
CA GLU A 87 3.30 7.72 16.41
C GLU A 87 1.85 8.22 16.46
N TYR A 88 1.13 8.12 15.35
CA TYR A 88 -0.30 8.48 15.31
C TYR A 88 -1.12 7.64 16.29
N LEU A 89 -0.92 6.32 16.32
CA LEU A 89 -1.63 5.42 17.24
C LEU A 89 -1.28 5.70 18.70
N THR A 90 -0.02 6.01 19.00
CA THR A 90 0.42 6.45 20.34
C THR A 90 -0.34 7.71 20.78
N ALA A 91 -0.43 8.70 19.90
CA ALA A 91 -1.17 9.94 20.17
C ALA A 91 -2.70 9.70 20.36
N LYS A 92 -3.22 8.56 19.89
CA LYS A 92 -4.62 8.13 20.09
C LYS A 92 -4.80 7.20 21.29
N GLY A 93 -3.76 6.94 22.07
CA GLY A 93 -3.81 6.13 23.28
C GLY A 93 -3.79 4.62 23.04
N GLU A 94 -3.33 4.16 21.86
CA GLU A 94 -3.17 2.71 21.60
C GLU A 94 -2.04 2.13 22.48
N GLY A 95 -2.36 1.08 23.24
CA GLY A 95 -1.42 0.48 24.20
C GLY A 95 -0.25 -0.28 23.54
N LYS A 96 -0.43 -0.74 22.30
CA LYS A 96 0.60 -1.47 21.53
C LYS A 96 0.74 -0.88 20.11
N PRO A 97 1.17 0.39 19.99
CA PRO A 97 1.07 1.14 18.74
C PRO A 97 1.84 0.52 17.58
N LEU A 98 3.02 -0.05 17.80
CA LEU A 98 3.81 -0.70 16.75
C LEU A 98 3.15 -1.99 16.24
N ILE A 99 2.53 -2.77 17.10
CA ILE A 99 1.79 -3.97 16.72
C ILE A 99 0.54 -3.57 15.92
N GLY A 100 -0.18 -2.56 16.41
CA GLY A 100 -1.32 -1.98 15.71
C GLY A 100 -0.95 -1.42 14.33
N ALA A 101 0.14 -0.67 14.24
CA ALA A 101 0.65 -0.14 12.97
C ALA A 101 0.98 -1.26 11.98
N LYS A 102 1.69 -2.31 12.41
CA LYS A 102 1.97 -3.48 11.56
C LYS A 102 0.68 -4.13 11.05
N ALA A 103 -0.28 -4.37 11.93
CA ALA A 103 -1.54 -4.99 11.57
C ALA A 103 -2.33 -4.15 10.55
N LEU A 104 -2.38 -2.83 10.72
CA LEU A 104 -3.07 -1.90 9.83
C LEU A 104 -2.38 -1.78 8.47
N VAL A 105 -1.07 -1.63 8.44
CA VAL A 105 -0.31 -1.53 7.18
C VAL A 105 -0.44 -2.81 6.38
N MET A 106 -0.34 -3.98 7.02
CA MET A 106 -0.53 -5.26 6.35
C MET A 106 -1.96 -5.51 5.89
N TYR A 107 -2.95 -4.98 6.61
CA TYR A 107 -4.33 -4.99 6.17
C TYR A 107 -4.52 -4.06 4.96
N TRP A 108 -3.93 -2.90 4.97
CA TRP A 108 -4.01 -1.91 3.88
C TRP A 108 -3.37 -2.42 2.58
N LEU A 109 -2.24 -3.14 2.69
CA LEU A 109 -1.56 -3.75 1.54
C LEU A 109 -2.32 -4.96 0.97
N ASP A 110 -2.94 -5.76 1.83
CA ASP A 110 -3.71 -6.94 1.44
C ASP A 110 -4.85 -7.20 2.44
N ASP A 111 -6.06 -6.77 2.11
CA ASP A 111 -7.26 -6.94 2.93
C ASP A 111 -7.99 -8.27 2.68
N ARG A 112 -7.48 -9.12 1.78
CA ARG A 112 -8.11 -10.39 1.41
C ARG A 112 -8.17 -11.36 2.60
N CYS A 113 -9.28 -12.03 2.72
CA CYS A 113 -9.44 -13.09 3.71
C CYS A 113 -8.51 -14.27 3.38
N GLN A 114 -7.55 -14.55 4.26
CA GLN A 114 -6.54 -15.61 4.05
C GLN A 114 -7.16 -17.00 3.86
N PRO A 115 -8.10 -17.48 4.74
CA PRO A 115 -8.65 -18.82 4.62
C PRO A 115 -9.35 -19.12 3.29
N CYS A 116 -9.95 -18.12 2.65
CA CYS A 116 -10.62 -18.30 1.36
C CYS A 116 -9.87 -17.64 0.18
N GLY A 117 -8.71 -17.03 0.43
CA GLY A 117 -7.95 -16.31 -0.59
C GLY A 117 -8.75 -15.19 -1.26
N GLY A 118 -9.67 -14.54 -0.53
CA GLY A 118 -10.53 -13.49 -1.06
C GLY A 118 -11.72 -13.98 -1.90
N ARG A 119 -12.01 -15.29 -1.93
CA ARG A 119 -13.13 -15.84 -2.73
C ARG A 119 -14.50 -15.71 -2.04
N GLY A 120 -14.52 -15.57 -0.71
CA GLY A 120 -15.75 -15.57 0.10
C GLY A 120 -16.29 -16.95 0.42
N ALA A 121 -15.82 -17.98 -0.26
CA ALA A 121 -16.18 -19.39 -0.05
C ALA A 121 -14.93 -20.26 -0.02
N LEU A 122 -15.00 -21.39 0.66
CA LEU A 122 -13.93 -22.40 0.65
C LEU A 122 -14.06 -23.27 -0.61
N VAL A 123 -12.95 -23.55 -1.26
CA VAL A 123 -12.90 -24.50 -2.39
C VAL A 123 -12.59 -25.87 -1.83
N MET A 124 -13.41 -26.86 -2.15
CA MET A 124 -13.09 -28.25 -1.83
C MET A 124 -12.05 -28.76 -2.82
N ALA A 125 -11.03 -29.44 -2.33
CA ALA A 125 -10.00 -30.02 -3.19
C ALA A 125 -10.65 -30.95 -4.23
N GLY A 126 -10.35 -30.70 -5.51
CA GLY A 126 -10.84 -31.52 -6.64
C GLY A 126 -12.23 -31.14 -7.19
N ALA A 127 -12.91 -30.14 -6.64
CA ALA A 127 -14.18 -29.68 -7.18
C ALA A 127 -14.08 -28.25 -7.75
N PRO A 128 -14.54 -28.00 -8.99
CA PRO A 128 -14.57 -26.66 -9.58
C PRO A 128 -15.67 -25.76 -8.99
N VAL A 129 -16.40 -26.25 -8.00
CA VAL A 129 -17.58 -25.58 -7.43
C VAL A 129 -17.19 -24.82 -6.15
N LEU A 130 -17.69 -23.60 -6.00
CA LEU A 130 -17.64 -22.84 -4.76
C LEU A 130 -18.31 -23.62 -3.64
N GLY A 131 -17.54 -23.97 -2.61
CA GLY A 131 -18.00 -24.69 -1.45
C GLY A 131 -18.78 -23.81 -0.45
N ARG A 132 -18.74 -24.20 0.82
CA ARG A 132 -19.43 -23.47 1.90
C ARG A 132 -18.88 -22.05 2.05
N VAL A 133 -19.77 -21.12 2.42
CA VAL A 133 -19.39 -19.74 2.79
C VAL A 133 -18.23 -19.75 3.78
N CYS A 134 -17.23 -18.95 3.56
CA CYS A 134 -16.06 -18.86 4.43
C CYS A 134 -16.48 -18.30 5.79
N LYS A 135 -16.33 -19.09 6.85
CA LYS A 135 -16.71 -18.70 8.21
C LYS A 135 -15.85 -17.52 8.72
N ALA A 136 -14.60 -17.41 8.27
CA ALA A 136 -13.68 -16.36 8.74
C ALA A 136 -14.08 -14.95 8.26
N CYS A 137 -14.67 -14.82 7.08
CA CYS A 137 -15.09 -13.53 6.54
C CYS A 137 -16.62 -13.44 6.33
N GLY A 138 -17.39 -14.47 6.65
CA GLY A 138 -18.84 -14.48 6.44
C GLY A 138 -19.25 -14.27 4.98
N GLY A 139 -18.41 -14.62 4.01
CA GLY A 139 -18.64 -14.37 2.59
C GLY A 139 -18.14 -13.01 2.08
N ASN A 140 -17.71 -12.11 2.97
CA ASN A 140 -17.29 -10.74 2.60
C ASN A 140 -15.96 -10.64 1.82
N LYS A 141 -15.27 -11.76 1.61
CA LYS A 141 -13.98 -11.84 0.89
C LYS A 141 -12.81 -11.14 1.59
N LYS A 142 -13.08 -10.16 2.46
CA LYS A 142 -12.11 -9.35 3.17
C LYS A 142 -11.97 -9.78 4.63
N ARG A 143 -10.81 -9.50 5.21
CA ARG A 143 -10.59 -9.64 6.67
C ARG A 143 -11.34 -8.53 7.42
N VAL A 144 -11.58 -8.75 8.70
CA VAL A 144 -12.03 -7.68 9.59
C VAL A 144 -10.88 -6.70 9.82
N ALA A 145 -11.14 -5.40 9.70
CA ALA A 145 -10.14 -4.36 9.95
C ALA A 145 -9.66 -4.44 11.42
N PRO A 146 -8.33 -4.44 11.65
CA PRO A 146 -7.80 -4.45 13.01
C PRO A 146 -8.13 -3.15 13.76
N LEU A 147 -8.10 -3.17 15.10
CA LEU A 147 -8.33 -2.03 15.99
C LEU A 147 -9.72 -1.36 15.87
N GLY A 148 -10.71 -2.05 15.34
CA GLY A 148 -12.10 -1.56 15.31
C GLY A 148 -12.24 -0.14 14.71
N ASP A 149 -12.88 0.80 15.45
CA ASP A 149 -13.08 2.18 14.98
C ASP A 149 -11.80 2.96 14.80
N LEU A 150 -10.83 2.80 15.70
CA LEU A 150 -9.53 3.45 15.58
C LEU A 150 -8.82 2.97 14.30
N GLY A 151 -8.88 1.67 14.03
CA GLY A 151 -8.32 1.10 12.82
C GLY A 151 -8.96 1.64 11.56
N ARG A 152 -10.30 1.71 11.50
CA ARG A 152 -11.01 2.30 10.35
C ARG A 152 -10.62 3.74 10.09
N ARG A 153 -10.53 4.56 11.16
CA ARG A 153 -10.08 5.97 11.04
C ARG A 153 -8.64 6.07 10.54
N THR A 154 -7.77 5.18 11.01
CA THR A 154 -6.37 5.15 10.57
C THR A 154 -6.26 4.75 9.11
N LEU A 155 -7.00 3.73 8.66
CA LEU A 155 -7.04 3.33 7.25
C LEU A 155 -7.55 4.46 6.36
N ASN A 156 -8.64 5.14 6.74
CA ASN A 156 -9.14 6.30 6.01
C ASN A 156 -8.10 7.45 5.96
N MET A 157 -7.34 7.67 7.04
CA MET A 157 -6.25 8.65 7.05
C MET A 157 -5.13 8.24 6.07
N MET A 158 -4.80 6.95 5.98
CA MET A 158 -3.82 6.45 5.02
C MET A 158 -4.27 6.69 3.58
N ASP A 159 -5.52 6.32 3.25
CA ASP A 159 -6.09 6.53 1.91
C ASP A 159 -6.15 8.01 1.54
N ASN A 160 -6.64 8.86 2.44
CA ASN A 160 -6.66 10.31 2.24
C ASN A 160 -5.25 10.89 2.03
N SER A 161 -4.24 10.36 2.71
CA SER A 161 -2.84 10.78 2.54
C SER A 161 -2.32 10.42 1.16
N VAL A 162 -2.65 9.24 0.65
CA VAL A 162 -2.31 8.80 -0.72
C VAL A 162 -2.99 9.71 -1.74
N ASP A 163 -4.28 9.96 -1.60
CA ASP A 163 -5.04 10.80 -2.53
C ASP A 163 -4.56 12.25 -2.52
N HIS A 164 -4.17 12.76 -1.35
CA HIS A 164 -3.56 14.09 -1.24
C HIS A 164 -2.22 14.15 -1.99
N ALA A 165 -1.35 13.16 -1.79
CA ALA A 165 -0.07 13.07 -2.48
C ALA A 165 -0.26 12.98 -4.01
N ARG A 166 -1.16 12.13 -4.49
CA ARG A 166 -1.49 11.99 -5.92
C ARG A 166 -1.94 13.32 -6.54
N ARG A 167 -2.90 13.99 -5.88
CA ARG A 167 -3.42 15.29 -6.35
C ARG A 167 -2.33 16.36 -6.36
N SER A 168 -1.50 16.40 -5.33
CA SER A 168 -0.42 17.38 -5.19
C SER A 168 0.64 17.20 -6.28
N MET A 169 1.11 15.95 -6.50
CA MET A 169 2.04 15.63 -7.59
C MET A 169 1.45 15.97 -8.97
N SER A 170 0.20 15.59 -9.21
CA SER A 170 -0.48 15.85 -10.49
C SER A 170 -0.64 17.35 -10.76
N LYS A 171 -0.94 18.15 -9.73
CA LYS A 171 -1.04 19.61 -9.84
C LYS A 171 0.31 20.22 -10.21
N ARG A 172 1.39 19.81 -9.56
CA ARG A 172 2.74 20.32 -9.85
C ARG A 172 3.21 19.94 -11.24
N LEU A 173 2.99 18.69 -11.67
CA LEU A 173 3.33 18.26 -13.01
C LEU A 173 2.55 19.03 -14.11
N ARG A 174 1.38 19.58 -13.80
CA ARG A 174 0.65 20.42 -14.75
C ARG A 174 1.16 21.85 -14.81
N ASN A 175 1.62 22.38 -13.68
CA ASN A 175 2.07 23.77 -13.56
C ASN A 175 3.52 23.99 -14.01
N THR A 176 4.28 22.95 -14.32
CA THR A 176 5.66 23.01 -14.81
C THR A 176 5.68 23.09 -16.35
N ARG A 177 4.89 24.02 -16.92
CA ARG A 177 4.93 24.37 -18.37
C ARG A 177 5.49 25.76 -18.51
#